data_a79b6fa8b65ab92cb8a186ec607d45a5
#
_entry.id   a79b6fa8b65ab92cb8a186ec607d45a5
#
_cell.length_a   1.000
_cell.length_b   1.000
_cell.length_c   1.000
_cell.angle_alpha   90.00
_cell.angle_beta   90.00
_cell.angle_gamma   90.00
#
_symmetry.space_group_name_H-M   'P 1'
#
loop_
_entity.id
_entity.type
_entity.pdbx_description
1 polymer ?
#
loop_
_entity_poly.entity_id
_entity_poly.type
_entity_poly.pdbx_seq_one_letter_code
_entity_poly.pdbx_strand_id
1 'polypeptide(L)'
;MKNMSLHEIATACGGTYFGDSTKLSLEVSGVAIDSRKVEKDFLFVAIKGARVDGHDFIPQVMENGALCALSEKDLGDVPYSYILVKSCEQALKDLAEYYRLALDIKVVGITGSVGKTSTKEMIASVLEQKYSVLKTEGNFNNEIGLPLTIFNIREEHEVAVLEMGINEFEEMHRLAKVARPDICVITNIGFCHLENLIDRDGVLRAKTEMFDFMRDGAQIILNGDDDKLITVQNVKGITPVFFGQIGRAHV
;
A
#
# COMPACT_ATOMS: atom_id res chain seq x y z
N MET A 1 -15.14 -7.13 -1.43
CA MET A 1 -13.88 -7.09 -2.23
C MET A 1 -14.06 -8.08 -3.38
N LYS A 2 -13.30 -7.95 -4.45
CA LYS A 2 -13.42 -8.84 -5.62
C LYS A 2 -12.19 -9.75 -5.73
N ASN A 3 -12.40 -11.01 -6.15
CA ASN A 3 -11.32 -11.99 -6.31
C ASN A 3 -10.49 -12.19 -5.04
N MET A 4 -11.15 -12.31 -3.89
CA MET A 4 -10.52 -12.46 -2.58
C MET A 4 -11.16 -13.65 -1.84
N SER A 5 -11.29 -14.79 -2.53
CA SER A 5 -11.67 -16.04 -1.90
C SER A 5 -10.55 -16.55 -0.97
N LEU A 6 -10.88 -17.39 -0.01
CA LEU A 6 -9.87 -17.96 0.91
C LEU A 6 -8.81 -18.77 0.16
N HIS A 7 -9.16 -19.36 -0.98
CA HIS A 7 -8.21 -20.06 -1.85
C HIS A 7 -7.21 -19.07 -2.49
N GLU A 8 -7.70 -17.96 -3.05
CA GLU A 8 -6.87 -16.92 -3.65
C GLU A 8 -5.97 -16.24 -2.61
N ILE A 9 -6.51 -15.99 -1.41
CA ILE A 9 -5.74 -15.44 -0.29
C ILE A 9 -4.60 -16.38 0.10
N ALA A 10 -4.88 -17.67 0.31
CA ALA A 10 -3.85 -18.65 0.65
C ALA A 10 -2.77 -18.73 -0.43
N THR A 11 -3.16 -18.70 -1.70
CA THR A 11 -2.25 -18.73 -2.85
C THR A 11 -1.39 -17.47 -2.90
N ALA A 12 -2.01 -16.28 -2.81
CA ALA A 12 -1.31 -14.99 -2.87
C ALA A 12 -0.29 -14.80 -1.75
N CYS A 13 -0.62 -15.29 -0.53
CA CYS A 13 0.28 -15.21 0.63
C CYS A 13 1.29 -16.38 0.70
N GLY A 14 1.21 -17.37 -0.18
CA GLY A 14 2.00 -18.61 -0.08
C GLY A 14 1.74 -19.35 1.23
N GLY A 15 0.52 -19.26 1.77
CA GLY A 15 0.09 -19.84 3.03
C GLY A 15 -0.61 -21.18 2.88
N THR A 16 -0.74 -21.91 4.00
CA THR A 16 -1.47 -23.17 4.08
C THR A 16 -2.81 -22.94 4.80
N TYR A 17 -3.90 -23.25 4.11
CA TYR A 17 -5.25 -23.15 4.67
C TYR A 17 -5.56 -24.33 5.60
N PHE A 18 -6.15 -24.03 6.74
CA PHE A 18 -6.70 -24.98 7.72
C PHE A 18 -8.16 -24.61 7.98
N GLY A 19 -9.04 -25.61 7.94
CA GLY A 19 -10.48 -25.47 8.20
C GLY A 19 -11.32 -26.25 7.20
N ASP A 20 -12.61 -25.96 7.16
CA ASP A 20 -13.56 -26.59 6.25
C ASP A 20 -13.29 -26.24 4.79
N SER A 21 -12.93 -27.22 3.98
CA SER A 21 -12.60 -27.05 2.56
C SER A 21 -13.76 -26.47 1.72
N THR A 22 -15.00 -26.61 2.17
CA THR A 22 -16.17 -26.02 1.49
C THR A 22 -16.17 -24.50 1.54
N LYS A 23 -15.44 -23.89 2.48
CA LYS A 23 -15.30 -22.44 2.64
C LYS A 23 -14.23 -21.81 1.74
N LEU A 24 -13.39 -22.60 1.07
CA LEU A 24 -12.31 -22.08 0.23
C LEU A 24 -12.76 -21.12 -0.88
N SER A 25 -13.98 -21.28 -1.37
CA SER A 25 -14.57 -20.40 -2.40
C SER A 25 -15.27 -19.15 -1.82
N LEU A 26 -15.38 -19.02 -0.51
CA LEU A 26 -16.00 -17.85 0.11
C LEU A 26 -15.05 -16.66 0.02
N GLU A 27 -15.60 -15.51 -0.35
CA GLU A 27 -14.87 -14.25 -0.48
C GLU A 27 -14.96 -13.43 0.81
N VAL A 28 -13.83 -12.78 1.16
CA VAL A 28 -13.81 -11.85 2.28
C VAL A 28 -14.41 -10.50 1.87
N SER A 29 -15.12 -9.86 2.79
CA SER A 29 -15.70 -8.52 2.58
C SER A 29 -14.71 -7.39 2.87
N GLY A 30 -13.69 -7.64 3.69
CA GLY A 30 -12.67 -6.69 4.08
C GLY A 30 -11.48 -7.35 4.77
N VAL A 31 -10.45 -6.54 5.05
CA VAL A 31 -9.24 -6.96 5.76
C VAL A 31 -9.01 -6.02 6.94
N ALA A 32 -8.71 -6.57 8.11
CA ALA A 32 -8.39 -5.80 9.31
C ALA A 32 -7.19 -6.40 10.07
N ILE A 33 -6.41 -5.52 10.70
CA ILE A 33 -5.33 -5.87 11.65
C ILE A 33 -5.70 -5.48 13.09
N ASP A 34 -6.71 -4.66 13.27
CA ASP A 34 -7.26 -4.23 14.57
C ASP A 34 -8.52 -5.05 14.86
N SER A 35 -8.48 -5.85 15.94
CA SER A 35 -9.58 -6.72 16.33
C SER A 35 -10.91 -5.99 16.56
N ARG A 36 -10.85 -4.71 16.91
CA ARG A 36 -12.03 -3.85 17.15
C ARG A 36 -12.72 -3.40 15.87
N LYS A 37 -12.05 -3.52 14.71
CA LYS A 37 -12.52 -3.11 13.38
C LYS A 37 -12.94 -4.30 12.52
N VAL A 38 -12.88 -5.50 13.07
CA VAL A 38 -13.30 -6.71 12.37
C VAL A 38 -14.82 -6.73 12.27
N GLU A 39 -15.31 -6.87 11.05
CA GLU A 39 -16.73 -7.03 10.74
C GLU A 39 -16.99 -8.44 10.21
N LYS A 40 -18.27 -8.75 9.96
CA LYS A 40 -18.67 -10.04 9.41
C LYS A 40 -17.97 -10.29 8.06
N ASP A 41 -17.52 -11.52 7.88
CA ASP A 41 -16.83 -12.01 6.68
C ASP A 41 -15.49 -11.32 6.38
N PHE A 42 -14.86 -10.66 7.37
CA PHE A 42 -13.51 -10.10 7.25
C PHE A 42 -12.43 -11.15 7.33
N LEU A 43 -11.30 -10.85 6.68
CA LEU A 43 -10.01 -11.47 6.97
C LEU A 43 -9.34 -10.69 8.12
N PHE A 44 -9.01 -11.37 9.19
CA PHE A 44 -8.19 -10.80 10.26
C PHE A 44 -6.73 -11.17 10.06
N VAL A 45 -5.82 -10.18 10.05
CA VAL A 45 -4.37 -10.41 9.92
C VAL A 45 -3.73 -10.22 11.30
N ALA A 46 -3.28 -11.32 11.91
CA ALA A 46 -2.75 -11.35 13.27
C ALA A 46 -1.29 -10.87 13.31
N ILE A 47 -1.07 -9.56 13.29
CA ILE A 47 0.27 -8.97 13.38
C ILE A 47 0.71 -8.88 14.84
N LYS A 48 1.96 -9.29 15.12
CA LYS A 48 2.60 -9.10 16.42
C LYS A 48 3.14 -7.69 16.54
N GLY A 49 2.43 -6.84 17.27
CA GLY A 49 2.89 -5.48 17.59
C GLY A 49 3.88 -5.43 18.77
N ALA A 50 4.44 -4.25 19.03
CA ALA A 50 5.41 -4.03 20.11
C ALA A 50 4.82 -4.25 21.51
N ARG A 51 3.52 -4.06 21.71
CA ARG A 51 2.86 -4.14 23.02
C ARG A 51 1.86 -5.29 23.12
N VAL A 52 1.32 -5.73 22.00
CA VAL A 52 0.20 -6.68 21.93
C VAL A 52 0.45 -7.62 20.76
N ASP A 53 0.19 -8.92 20.97
CA ASP A 53 0.23 -9.92 19.91
C ASP A 53 -1.18 -10.08 19.31
N GLY A 54 -1.31 -9.79 18.01
CA GLY A 54 -2.58 -9.94 17.29
C GLY A 54 -3.16 -11.36 17.35
N HIS A 55 -2.31 -12.38 17.50
CA HIS A 55 -2.73 -13.77 17.60
C HIS A 55 -3.64 -14.04 18.81
N ASP A 56 -3.47 -13.28 19.89
CA ASP A 56 -4.27 -13.45 21.11
C ASP A 56 -5.76 -13.08 20.89
N PHE A 57 -6.06 -12.33 19.83
CA PHE A 57 -7.44 -11.91 19.48
C PHE A 57 -8.12 -12.82 18.46
N ILE A 58 -7.43 -13.81 17.88
CA ILE A 58 -8.03 -14.67 16.85
C ILE A 58 -9.34 -15.30 17.33
N PRO A 59 -9.42 -15.95 18.51
CA PRO A 59 -10.68 -16.55 18.96
C PRO A 59 -11.82 -15.52 19.00
N GLN A 60 -11.57 -14.35 19.58
CA GLN A 60 -12.57 -13.29 19.73
C GLN A 60 -13.07 -12.78 18.38
N VAL A 61 -12.18 -12.50 17.41
CA VAL A 61 -12.60 -11.97 16.10
C VAL A 61 -13.36 -13.01 15.29
N MET A 62 -13.03 -14.31 15.47
CA MET A 62 -13.77 -15.38 14.82
C MET A 62 -15.18 -15.54 15.41
N GLU A 63 -15.35 -15.39 16.73
CA GLU A 63 -16.66 -15.32 17.39
C GLU A 63 -17.48 -14.11 16.91
N ASN A 64 -16.82 -12.99 16.62
CA ASN A 64 -17.45 -11.76 16.09
C ASN A 64 -17.80 -11.84 14.60
N GLY A 65 -17.49 -12.97 13.93
CA GLY A 65 -17.93 -13.24 12.57
C GLY A 65 -16.88 -13.01 11.49
N ALA A 66 -15.60 -12.91 11.83
CA ALA A 66 -14.53 -12.98 10.83
C ALA A 66 -14.62 -14.30 10.05
N LEU A 67 -14.35 -14.27 8.75
CA LEU A 67 -14.39 -15.46 7.90
C LEU A 67 -13.14 -16.34 8.09
N CYS A 68 -11.98 -15.70 8.25
CA CYS A 68 -10.69 -16.36 8.34
C CYS A 68 -9.67 -15.48 9.06
N ALA A 69 -8.62 -16.09 9.63
CA ALA A 69 -7.48 -15.37 10.17
C ALA A 69 -6.19 -15.75 9.43
N LEU A 70 -5.27 -14.79 9.20
CA LEU A 70 -3.86 -15.08 8.91
C LEU A 70 -3.12 -15.21 10.24
N SER A 71 -2.32 -16.27 10.37
CA SER A 71 -1.56 -16.58 11.58
C SER A 71 -0.16 -17.04 11.25
N GLU A 72 0.83 -16.60 12.03
CA GLU A 72 2.21 -17.14 12.00
C GLU A 72 2.36 -18.38 12.88
N LYS A 73 1.34 -18.66 13.69
CA LYS A 73 1.30 -19.81 14.60
C LYS A 73 0.35 -20.87 14.07
N ASP A 74 0.75 -22.12 14.16
CA ASP A 74 -0.16 -23.24 13.97
C ASP A 74 -1.15 -23.26 15.16
N LEU A 75 -2.43 -23.11 14.85
CA LEU A 75 -3.50 -23.05 15.86
C LEU A 75 -4.06 -24.42 16.21
N GLY A 76 -3.60 -25.50 15.53
CA GLY A 76 -4.05 -26.85 15.75
C GLY A 76 -5.51 -27.07 15.33
N ASP A 77 -6.20 -27.95 16.04
CA ASP A 77 -7.62 -28.29 15.78
C ASP A 77 -8.52 -27.23 16.43
N VAL A 78 -8.91 -26.23 15.62
CA VAL A 78 -9.80 -25.14 16.03
C VAL A 78 -11.09 -25.14 15.20
N PRO A 79 -12.23 -24.63 15.74
CA PRO A 79 -13.53 -24.69 15.06
C PRO A 79 -13.71 -23.65 13.95
N TYR A 80 -12.65 -22.94 13.56
CA TYR A 80 -12.68 -21.86 12.56
C TYR A 80 -11.55 -22.00 11.55
N SER A 81 -11.68 -21.27 10.43
CA SER A 81 -10.68 -21.29 9.38
C SER A 81 -9.52 -20.32 9.66
N TYR A 82 -8.30 -20.78 9.39
CA TYR A 82 -7.14 -19.89 9.36
C TYR A 82 -6.17 -20.27 8.24
N ILE A 83 -5.32 -19.33 7.87
CA ILE A 83 -4.25 -19.55 6.90
C ILE A 83 -2.93 -19.33 7.63
N LEU A 84 -2.11 -20.39 7.70
CA LEU A 84 -0.78 -20.33 8.28
C LEU A 84 0.19 -19.73 7.28
N VAL A 85 0.90 -18.68 7.67
CA VAL A 85 1.89 -17.96 6.88
C VAL A 85 3.21 -17.83 7.65
N LYS A 86 4.31 -17.57 6.94
CA LYS A 86 5.62 -17.34 7.57
C LYS A 86 5.72 -15.99 8.26
N SER A 87 5.05 -14.98 7.71
CA SER A 87 4.99 -13.60 8.24
C SER A 87 3.66 -12.98 7.85
N CYS A 88 2.89 -12.54 8.83
CA CYS A 88 1.63 -11.84 8.63
C CYS A 88 1.83 -10.46 7.99
N GLU A 89 2.93 -9.77 8.32
CA GLU A 89 3.26 -8.48 7.69
C GLU A 89 3.60 -8.65 6.20
N GLN A 90 4.38 -9.68 5.84
CA GLN A 90 4.67 -9.95 4.44
C GLN A 90 3.42 -10.41 3.70
N ALA A 91 2.62 -11.29 4.29
CA ALA A 91 1.36 -11.76 3.73
C ALA A 91 0.37 -10.61 3.46
N LEU A 92 0.31 -9.61 4.35
CA LEU A 92 -0.49 -8.39 4.16
C LEU A 92 -0.07 -7.62 2.90
N LYS A 93 1.25 -7.49 2.66
CA LYS A 93 1.81 -6.80 1.48
C LYS A 93 1.55 -7.61 0.20
N ASP A 94 1.82 -8.91 0.22
CA ASP A 94 1.61 -9.79 -0.93
C ASP A 94 0.14 -9.84 -1.35
N LEU A 95 -0.75 -9.87 -0.36
CA LEU A 95 -2.19 -9.84 -0.60
C LEU A 95 -2.66 -8.49 -1.17
N ALA A 96 -2.11 -7.38 -0.68
CA ALA A 96 -2.42 -6.06 -1.20
C ALA A 96 -1.90 -5.87 -2.64
N GLU A 97 -0.71 -6.37 -2.96
CA GLU A 97 -0.19 -6.40 -4.33
C GLU A 97 -1.11 -7.24 -5.24
N TYR A 98 -1.48 -8.44 -4.81
CA TYR A 98 -2.40 -9.31 -5.54
C TYR A 98 -3.73 -8.61 -5.84
N TYR A 99 -4.35 -8.02 -4.79
CA TYR A 99 -5.61 -7.27 -4.94
C TYR A 99 -5.46 -6.07 -5.87
N ARG A 100 -4.37 -5.28 -5.71
CA ARG A 100 -4.07 -4.13 -6.57
C ARG A 100 -3.95 -4.51 -8.06
N LEU A 101 -3.29 -5.62 -8.35
CA LEU A 101 -3.10 -6.10 -9.73
C LEU A 101 -4.40 -6.60 -10.38
N ALA A 102 -5.37 -7.05 -9.58
CA ALA A 102 -6.70 -7.45 -10.06
C ALA A 102 -7.63 -6.27 -10.38
N LEU A 103 -7.24 -5.04 -10.02
CA LEU A 103 -8.05 -3.84 -10.21
C LEU A 103 -7.60 -3.06 -11.46
N ASP A 104 -8.58 -2.67 -12.29
CA ASP A 104 -8.37 -1.73 -13.40
C ASP A 104 -8.62 -0.29 -12.92
N ILE A 105 -7.63 0.24 -12.20
CA ILE A 105 -7.66 1.58 -11.59
C ILE A 105 -6.34 2.29 -11.84
N LYS A 106 -6.38 3.61 -12.01
CA LYS A 106 -5.18 4.45 -12.08
C LYS A 106 -4.69 4.79 -10.68
N VAL A 107 -3.38 4.68 -10.46
CA VAL A 107 -2.74 5.00 -9.18
C VAL A 107 -1.78 6.17 -9.32
N VAL A 108 -2.01 7.20 -8.52
CA VAL A 108 -1.08 8.31 -8.30
C VAL A 108 -0.34 8.04 -6.98
N GLY A 109 0.94 7.71 -7.07
CA GLY A 109 1.82 7.55 -5.92
C GLY A 109 2.50 8.88 -5.59
N ILE A 110 2.46 9.30 -4.32
CA ILE A 110 3.01 10.59 -3.88
C ILE A 110 4.00 10.38 -2.75
N THR A 111 5.22 10.88 -2.92
CA THR A 111 6.22 10.95 -1.84
C THR A 111 6.90 12.31 -1.78
N GLY A 112 7.81 12.48 -0.83
CA GLY A 112 8.61 13.67 -0.61
C GLY A 112 8.96 13.84 0.86
N SER A 113 9.90 14.72 1.16
CA SER A 113 10.30 14.99 2.53
C SER A 113 9.23 15.74 3.31
N VAL A 114 8.60 16.74 2.68
CA VAL A 114 7.47 17.51 3.21
C VAL A 114 6.41 17.71 2.13
N GLY A 115 5.18 18.07 2.54
CA GLY A 115 4.10 18.44 1.62
C GLY A 115 3.35 17.26 0.99
N LYS A 116 3.67 16.01 1.30
CA LYS A 116 2.98 14.82 0.77
C LYS A 116 1.47 14.89 0.95
N THR A 117 1.02 15.07 2.18
CA THR A 117 -0.41 15.09 2.53
C THR A 117 -1.14 16.24 1.86
N SER A 118 -0.56 17.46 1.88
CA SER A 118 -1.17 18.61 1.20
C SER A 118 -1.29 18.38 -0.30
N THR A 119 -0.25 17.84 -0.94
CA THR A 119 -0.24 17.52 -2.37
C THR A 119 -1.27 16.43 -2.68
N LYS A 120 -1.37 15.38 -1.86
CA LYS A 120 -2.39 14.34 -1.95
C LYS A 120 -3.79 14.92 -1.92
N GLU A 121 -4.09 15.78 -0.93
CA GLU A 121 -5.41 16.40 -0.80
C GLU A 121 -5.75 17.30 -2.00
N MET A 122 -4.78 18.09 -2.50
CA MET A 122 -4.99 18.94 -3.67
C MET A 122 -5.23 18.11 -4.94
N ILE A 123 -4.43 17.08 -5.20
CA ILE A 123 -4.61 16.20 -6.36
C ILE A 123 -5.95 15.49 -6.29
N ALA A 124 -6.30 14.91 -5.14
CA ALA A 124 -7.57 14.23 -4.95
C ALA A 124 -8.76 15.19 -5.18
N SER A 125 -8.73 16.38 -4.58
CA SER A 125 -9.78 17.39 -4.72
C SER A 125 -10.03 17.81 -6.17
N VAL A 126 -8.98 17.91 -6.99
CA VAL A 126 -9.12 18.20 -8.43
C VAL A 126 -9.69 17.01 -9.19
N LEU A 127 -9.18 15.80 -8.92
CA LEU A 127 -9.64 14.59 -9.59
C LEU A 127 -11.09 14.22 -9.24
N GLU A 128 -11.52 14.47 -8.01
CA GLU A 128 -12.90 14.26 -7.53
C GLU A 128 -13.96 15.06 -8.30
N GLN A 129 -13.55 16.10 -9.06
CA GLN A 129 -14.47 16.84 -9.92
C GLN A 129 -14.97 16.01 -11.11
N LYS A 130 -14.27 14.91 -11.44
CA LYS A 130 -14.59 14.09 -12.61
C LYS A 130 -14.59 12.60 -12.35
N TYR A 131 -13.79 12.12 -11.40
CA TYR A 131 -13.55 10.71 -11.15
C TYR A 131 -13.99 10.31 -9.74
N SER A 132 -14.34 9.04 -9.56
CA SER A 132 -14.47 8.43 -8.26
C SER A 132 -13.08 8.15 -7.68
N VAL A 133 -12.69 8.86 -6.63
CA VAL A 133 -11.32 8.86 -6.10
C VAL A 133 -11.26 8.21 -4.72
N LEU A 134 -10.39 7.22 -4.54
CA LEU A 134 -9.91 6.81 -3.24
C LEU A 134 -8.61 7.55 -2.93
N LYS A 135 -8.42 7.99 -1.70
CA LYS A 135 -7.14 8.55 -1.24
C LYS A 135 -6.71 7.97 0.11
N THR A 136 -5.39 8.00 0.37
CA THR A 136 -4.85 7.63 1.67
C THR A 136 -5.45 8.48 2.77
N GLU A 137 -6.05 7.85 3.77
CA GLU A 137 -6.56 8.51 4.96
C GLU A 137 -5.48 8.66 6.04
N GLY A 138 -5.48 9.79 6.75
CA GLY A 138 -4.54 10.03 7.84
C GLY A 138 -3.08 9.81 7.42
N ASN A 139 -2.38 8.97 8.18
CA ASN A 139 -0.99 8.58 7.97
C ASN A 139 -0.81 7.11 7.54
N PHE A 140 -1.80 6.51 6.88
CA PHE A 140 -1.73 5.13 6.36
C PHE A 140 -0.82 5.04 5.12
N ASN A 141 0.42 5.52 5.24
CA ASN A 141 1.38 5.71 4.15
C ASN A 141 2.64 4.83 4.25
N ASN A 142 2.69 3.92 5.22
CA ASN A 142 3.79 3.00 5.48
C ASN A 142 3.48 1.56 5.03
N GLU A 143 4.38 0.60 5.30
CA GLU A 143 4.28 -0.80 4.87
C GLU A 143 3.06 -1.57 5.41
N ILE A 144 2.38 -1.06 6.44
CA ILE A 144 1.11 -1.61 6.95
C ILE A 144 -0.07 -0.77 6.46
N GLY A 145 0.05 0.55 6.53
CA GLY A 145 -1.04 1.47 6.19
C GLY A 145 -1.40 1.48 4.71
N LEU A 146 -0.39 1.44 3.82
CA LEU A 146 -0.63 1.41 2.38
C LEU A 146 -1.41 0.16 1.94
N PRO A 147 -1.07 -1.07 2.36
CA PRO A 147 -1.91 -2.26 2.12
C PRO A 147 -3.36 -2.06 2.57
N LEU A 148 -3.58 -1.57 3.78
CA LEU A 148 -4.93 -1.33 4.31
C LEU A 148 -5.70 -0.30 3.47
N THR A 149 -5.04 0.73 2.97
CA THR A 149 -5.63 1.71 2.05
C THR A 149 -6.04 1.03 0.74
N ILE A 150 -5.19 0.18 0.18
CA ILE A 150 -5.47 -0.55 -1.07
C ILE A 150 -6.67 -1.49 -0.91
N PHE A 151 -6.83 -2.17 0.23
CA PHE A 151 -8.00 -3.01 0.47
C PHE A 151 -9.32 -2.23 0.55
N ASN A 152 -9.29 -0.90 0.66
CA ASN A 152 -10.48 -0.06 0.58
C ASN A 152 -10.86 0.35 -0.85
N ILE A 153 -10.04 0.03 -1.85
CA ILE A 153 -10.40 0.25 -3.25
C ILE A 153 -11.58 -0.66 -3.59
N ARG A 154 -12.56 -0.10 -4.33
CA ARG A 154 -13.76 -0.80 -4.83
C ARG A 154 -13.86 -0.59 -6.34
N GLU A 155 -14.76 -1.33 -6.99
CA GLU A 155 -14.96 -1.27 -8.44
C GLU A 155 -15.43 0.10 -8.95
N GLU A 156 -16.11 0.86 -8.10
CA GLU A 156 -16.56 2.22 -8.43
C GLU A 156 -15.42 3.25 -8.44
N HIS A 157 -14.26 2.94 -7.85
CA HIS A 157 -13.13 3.88 -7.86
C HIS A 157 -12.38 3.80 -9.19
N GLU A 158 -12.15 4.96 -9.78
CA GLU A 158 -11.42 5.11 -11.04
C GLU A 158 -9.95 5.50 -10.82
N VAL A 159 -9.69 6.23 -9.72
CA VAL A 159 -8.35 6.69 -9.35
C VAL A 159 -8.08 6.45 -7.87
N ALA A 160 -6.88 6.00 -7.54
CA ALA A 160 -6.38 5.96 -6.17
C ALA A 160 -5.20 6.93 -6.02
N VAL A 161 -5.25 7.82 -5.02
CA VAL A 161 -4.19 8.78 -4.68
C VAL A 161 -3.51 8.31 -3.41
N LEU A 162 -2.34 7.68 -3.54
CA LEU A 162 -1.65 6.97 -2.48
C LEU A 162 -0.43 7.75 -1.98
N GLU A 163 -0.48 8.17 -0.72
CA GLU A 163 0.67 8.73 -0.03
C GLU A 163 1.64 7.62 0.38
N MET A 164 2.94 7.79 0.12
CA MET A 164 3.98 6.82 0.39
C MET A 164 5.10 7.46 1.21
N GLY A 165 5.19 7.08 2.48
CA GLY A 165 6.17 7.59 3.46
C GLY A 165 7.22 6.53 3.76
N ILE A 166 8.49 6.97 3.89
CA ILE A 166 9.62 6.08 4.18
C ILE A 166 10.54 6.70 5.23
N ASN A 167 11.27 5.85 5.93
CA ASN A 167 12.28 6.20 6.93
C ASN A 167 13.66 5.63 6.57
N GLU A 168 13.74 4.57 5.76
CA GLU A 168 14.98 3.89 5.39
C GLU A 168 14.97 3.45 3.92
N PHE A 169 16.12 2.97 3.45
CA PHE A 169 16.25 2.37 2.11
C PHE A 169 15.39 1.12 1.97
N GLU A 170 15.00 0.80 0.74
CA GLU A 170 14.17 -0.35 0.35
C GLU A 170 12.70 -0.27 0.82
N GLU A 171 12.33 0.65 1.74
CA GLU A 171 10.91 0.81 2.09
C GLU A 171 10.09 1.29 0.89
N MET A 172 10.61 2.28 0.14
CA MET A 172 9.91 2.79 -1.04
C MET A 172 9.79 1.73 -2.13
N HIS A 173 10.82 0.91 -2.32
CA HIS A 173 10.79 -0.23 -3.23
C HIS A 173 9.63 -1.19 -2.87
N ARG A 174 9.50 -1.56 -1.58
CA ARG A 174 8.42 -2.44 -1.09
C ARG A 174 7.04 -1.79 -1.25
N LEU A 175 6.91 -0.50 -0.94
CA LEU A 175 5.66 0.25 -1.13
C LEU A 175 5.28 0.36 -2.61
N ALA A 176 6.23 0.67 -3.48
CA ALA A 176 6.03 0.78 -4.92
C ALA A 176 5.60 -0.56 -5.55
N LYS A 177 6.16 -1.67 -5.05
CA LYS A 177 5.77 -3.03 -5.47
C LYS A 177 4.29 -3.27 -5.20
N VAL A 178 3.79 -2.85 -4.04
CA VAL A 178 2.38 -2.99 -3.66
C VAL A 178 1.49 -2.02 -4.42
N ALA A 179 1.90 -0.75 -4.55
CA ALA A 179 1.09 0.31 -5.17
C ALA A 179 1.01 0.22 -6.69
N ARG A 180 2.10 -0.19 -7.37
CA ARG A 180 2.21 -0.23 -8.84
C ARG A 180 1.73 1.08 -9.48
N PRO A 181 2.39 2.23 -9.22
CA PRO A 181 1.88 3.53 -9.63
C PRO A 181 1.90 3.73 -11.15
N ASP A 182 0.85 4.38 -11.67
CA ASP A 182 0.77 4.89 -13.03
C ASP A 182 1.34 6.30 -13.13
N ILE A 183 1.27 7.08 -12.05
CA ILE A 183 1.81 8.43 -11.95
C ILE A 183 2.60 8.53 -10.65
N CYS A 184 3.88 8.92 -10.74
CA CYS A 184 4.78 9.11 -9.60
C CYS A 184 5.01 10.60 -9.37
N VAL A 185 4.67 11.09 -8.17
CA VAL A 185 4.87 12.50 -7.78
C VAL A 185 5.86 12.57 -6.63
N ILE A 186 6.93 13.37 -6.78
CA ILE A 186 7.87 13.67 -5.69
C ILE A 186 7.86 15.17 -5.43
N THR A 187 7.48 15.55 -4.20
CA THR A 187 7.27 16.96 -3.84
C THR A 187 8.58 17.71 -3.58
N ASN A 188 9.52 17.07 -2.87
CA ASN A 188 10.85 17.64 -2.59
C ASN A 188 11.80 16.62 -1.95
N ILE A 189 13.09 16.96 -1.93
CA ILE A 189 14.17 16.23 -1.26
C ILE A 189 14.79 17.11 -0.18
N GLY A 190 14.27 16.99 1.04
CA GLY A 190 14.75 17.74 2.21
C GLY A 190 15.67 16.92 3.12
N PHE A 191 15.92 17.45 4.31
CA PHE A 191 16.76 16.84 5.36
C PHE A 191 15.90 16.00 6.32
N CYS A 192 15.39 14.87 5.86
CA CYS A 192 14.58 13.96 6.67
C CYS A 192 15.24 12.58 6.76
N HIS A 193 15.06 11.90 7.92
CA HIS A 193 15.55 10.53 8.16
C HIS A 193 17.05 10.33 7.87
N LEU A 194 17.88 11.36 8.11
CA LEU A 194 19.32 11.33 7.80
C LEU A 194 20.08 10.27 8.61
N GLU A 195 19.56 9.89 9.77
CA GLU A 195 20.08 8.79 10.59
C GLU A 195 20.12 7.45 9.80
N ASN A 196 19.17 7.24 8.88
CA ASN A 196 19.06 6.03 8.06
C ASN A 196 19.47 6.28 6.60
N LEU A 197 19.20 7.47 6.07
CA LEU A 197 19.40 7.82 4.67
C LEU A 197 20.72 8.59 4.41
N ILE A 198 21.48 8.92 5.46
CA ILE A 198 22.82 9.49 5.45
C ILE A 198 22.81 10.97 5.07
N ASP A 199 22.38 11.31 3.86
CA ASP A 199 22.37 12.66 3.31
C ASP A 199 21.19 12.87 2.33
N ARG A 200 21.11 14.05 1.70
CA ARG A 200 20.06 14.34 0.71
C ARG A 200 20.16 13.49 -0.56
N ASP A 201 21.33 13.02 -0.93
CA ASP A 201 21.49 12.11 -2.06
C ASP A 201 20.93 10.72 -1.72
N GLY A 202 21.13 10.28 -0.48
CA GLY A 202 20.46 9.09 0.06
C GLY A 202 18.94 9.25 0.10
N VAL A 203 18.42 10.41 0.51
CA VAL A 203 16.97 10.70 0.48
C VAL A 203 16.43 10.66 -0.96
N LEU A 204 17.16 11.25 -1.92
CA LEU A 204 16.80 11.17 -3.35
C LEU A 204 16.76 9.72 -3.81
N ARG A 205 17.82 8.95 -3.55
CA ARG A 205 17.91 7.54 -3.92
C ARG A 205 16.76 6.73 -3.36
N ALA A 206 16.49 6.84 -2.05
CA ALA A 206 15.41 6.10 -1.41
C ALA A 206 14.03 6.46 -1.97
N LYS A 207 13.75 7.76 -2.24
CA LYS A 207 12.44 8.16 -2.77
C LYS A 207 12.25 7.80 -4.24
N THR A 208 13.33 7.74 -5.03
CA THR A 208 13.28 7.35 -6.45
C THR A 208 13.12 5.84 -6.64
N GLU A 209 13.27 5.01 -5.60
CA GLU A 209 12.86 3.59 -5.61
C GLU A 209 11.36 3.44 -5.98
N MET A 210 10.54 4.51 -5.84
CA MET A 210 9.16 4.53 -6.33
C MET A 210 9.05 4.15 -7.81
N PHE A 211 10.08 4.42 -8.59
CA PHE A 211 10.09 4.15 -10.02
C PHE A 211 10.31 2.68 -10.39
N ASP A 212 10.68 1.83 -9.41
CA ASP A 212 11.05 0.43 -9.69
C ASP A 212 9.88 -0.39 -10.24
N PHE A 213 8.68 -0.12 -9.77
CA PHE A 213 7.47 -0.85 -10.13
C PHE A 213 6.40 0.00 -10.82
N MET A 214 6.80 1.08 -11.49
CA MET A 214 5.89 1.83 -12.34
C MET A 214 5.29 0.93 -13.43
N ARG A 215 4.03 1.17 -13.76
CA ARG A 215 3.37 0.47 -14.86
C ARG A 215 3.86 1.01 -16.22
N ASP A 216 3.68 0.22 -17.26
CA ASP A 216 3.98 0.64 -18.63
C ASP A 216 3.20 1.90 -18.99
N GLY A 217 3.88 2.88 -19.56
CA GLY A 217 3.29 4.19 -19.88
C GLY A 217 3.09 5.12 -18.68
N ALA A 218 3.71 4.80 -17.53
CA ALA A 218 3.66 5.66 -16.35
C ALA A 218 4.25 7.06 -16.61
N GLN A 219 3.85 8.02 -15.78
CA GLN A 219 4.36 9.40 -15.82
C GLN A 219 5.08 9.73 -14.50
N ILE A 220 6.11 10.56 -14.62
CA ILE A 220 6.91 11.06 -13.50
C ILE A 220 6.74 12.56 -13.42
N ILE A 221 6.29 13.07 -12.26
CA ILE A 221 6.04 14.49 -12.02
C ILE A 221 6.90 14.94 -10.83
N LEU A 222 7.85 15.83 -11.07
CA LEU A 222 8.85 16.27 -10.09
C LEU A 222 8.80 17.77 -9.87
N ASN A 223 9.18 18.21 -8.67
CA ASN A 223 9.34 19.63 -8.38
C ASN A 223 10.61 20.18 -9.04
N GLY A 224 10.46 21.05 -10.04
CA GLY A 224 11.54 21.69 -10.77
C GLY A 224 12.27 22.79 -9.98
N ASP A 225 11.73 23.22 -8.84
CA ASP A 225 12.39 24.17 -7.92
C ASP A 225 13.30 23.45 -6.91
N ASP A 226 13.28 22.12 -6.86
CA ASP A 226 14.15 21.31 -5.99
C ASP A 226 15.46 20.97 -6.71
N ASP A 227 16.59 21.37 -6.12
CA ASP A 227 17.94 21.21 -6.68
C ASP A 227 18.36 19.75 -6.90
N LYS A 228 17.75 18.81 -6.15
CA LYS A 228 18.01 17.37 -6.30
C LYS A 228 17.09 16.75 -7.35
N LEU A 229 15.79 17.08 -7.34
CA LEU A 229 14.84 16.49 -8.28
C LEU A 229 15.10 16.91 -9.72
N ILE A 230 15.58 18.15 -9.97
CA ILE A 230 15.90 18.64 -11.32
C ILE A 230 17.03 17.84 -11.99
N THR A 231 17.84 17.11 -11.22
CA THR A 231 18.89 16.23 -11.77
C THR A 231 18.36 14.92 -12.34
N VAL A 232 17.11 14.57 -12.04
CA VAL A 232 16.46 13.35 -12.55
C VAL A 232 15.89 13.63 -13.94
N GLN A 233 16.62 13.27 -14.98
CA GLN A 233 16.26 13.64 -16.37
C GLN A 233 15.71 12.50 -17.22
N ASN A 234 16.07 11.26 -16.89
CA ASN A 234 15.58 10.07 -17.60
C ASN A 234 15.49 8.89 -16.64
N VAL A 235 14.33 8.28 -16.58
CA VAL A 235 14.07 7.09 -15.76
C VAL A 235 13.44 6.02 -16.64
N LYS A 236 14.20 4.98 -16.97
CA LYS A 236 13.71 3.87 -17.82
C LYS A 236 13.13 4.35 -19.17
N GLY A 237 13.71 5.41 -19.74
CA GLY A 237 13.22 6.00 -20.98
C GLY A 237 12.09 7.03 -20.83
N ILE A 238 11.63 7.30 -19.61
CA ILE A 238 10.61 8.30 -19.31
C ILE A 238 11.32 9.62 -18.96
N THR A 239 10.96 10.72 -19.64
CA THR A 239 11.38 12.06 -19.28
C THR A 239 10.39 12.63 -18.27
N PRO A 240 10.83 13.04 -17.06
CA PRO A 240 9.95 13.65 -16.06
C PRO A 240 9.34 14.96 -16.54
N VAL A 241 8.10 15.21 -16.12
CA VAL A 241 7.46 16.53 -16.20
C VAL A 241 7.77 17.28 -14.90
N PHE A 242 8.19 18.55 -15.03
CA PHE A 242 8.53 19.38 -13.89
C PHE A 242 7.43 20.41 -13.61
N PHE A 243 7.01 20.51 -12.36
CA PHE A 243 6.20 21.63 -11.86
C PHE A 243 7.08 22.54 -11.02
N GLY A 244 6.71 23.82 -10.91
CA GLY A 244 7.48 24.80 -10.14
C GLY A 244 6.86 26.19 -10.20
N GLN A 245 7.63 27.20 -9.79
CA GLN A 245 7.20 28.60 -9.88
C GLN A 245 6.97 29.02 -11.34
N ILE A 246 6.04 29.94 -11.55
CA ILE A 246 5.72 30.47 -12.89
C ILE A 246 7.00 30.94 -13.59
N GLY A 247 7.26 30.39 -14.78
CA GLY A 247 8.48 30.68 -15.58
C GLY A 247 9.59 29.63 -15.45
N ARG A 248 9.44 28.62 -14.56
CA ARG A 248 10.37 27.47 -14.42
C ARG A 248 9.76 26.13 -14.79
N ALA A 249 8.46 26.08 -15.05
CA ALA A 249 7.83 24.85 -15.54
C ALA A 249 8.29 24.60 -16.98
N HIS A 250 9.05 23.53 -17.18
CA HIS A 250 9.41 23.03 -18.50
C HIS A 250 8.45 21.87 -18.83
N VAL A 251 7.65 22.10 -19.84
CA VAL A 251 6.80 21.07 -20.45
C VAL A 251 7.62 20.33 -21.50
#